data_eca6c2c5f02d26fc3406f5357c357ece
#
_entry.id   eca6c2c5f02d26fc3406f5357c357ece
#
_cell.length_a   1.000
_cell.length_b   1.000
_cell.length_c   1.000
_cell.angle_alpha   90.00
_cell.angle_beta   90.00
_cell.angle_gamma   90.00
#
_symmetry.space_group_name_H-M   'P 1'
#
loop_
_entity.id
_entity.type
_entity.pdbx_description
1 polymer ?
#
loop_
_entity_poly.entity_id
_entity_poly.type
_entity_poly.pdbx_seq_one_letter_code
_entity_poly.pdbx_strand_id
1 'polypeptide(L)'
;MKDLIALTGLAKTRMDAGFSRVGRRLDAADPADRALMIMAARAIAQANAVMALCERGLANEALPILRGIAEICLMMRWVTEKESTARAVLALSELQDPDWETHWPSARLRERGEAYAVPAAAIEAVLGSVSDFARGSAQGLPWGHVFADATRPGRRAEEVLPAAAVFLGHALKALDGRWHGEFPGAEEMWTGAKISRG
;
A
#
# COMPACT_ATOMS: atom_id res chain seq x y z
N MET A 1 11.72 -14.57 2.36
CA MET A 1 11.60 -13.69 1.16
C MET A 1 10.70 -14.26 0.08
N LYS A 2 10.95 -15.45 -0.47
CA LYS A 2 10.10 -16.04 -1.54
C LYS A 2 8.63 -16.11 -1.15
N ASP A 3 8.30 -16.55 0.07
CA ASP A 3 6.92 -16.64 0.56
C ASP A 3 6.24 -15.27 0.68
N LEU A 4 6.98 -14.23 1.06
CA LEU A 4 6.46 -12.86 1.16
C LEU A 4 6.22 -12.24 -0.23
N ILE A 5 7.07 -12.53 -1.20
CA ILE A 5 6.85 -12.14 -2.59
C ILE A 5 5.62 -12.85 -3.14
N ALA A 6 5.49 -14.16 -2.90
CA ALA A 6 4.31 -14.92 -3.30
C ALA A 6 3.03 -14.39 -2.66
N LEU A 7 3.07 -14.03 -1.37
CA LEU A 7 1.95 -13.42 -0.66
C LEU A 7 1.55 -12.06 -1.28
N THR A 8 2.52 -11.20 -1.56
CA THR A 8 2.25 -9.90 -2.20
C THR A 8 1.67 -10.10 -3.62
N GLY A 9 2.18 -11.08 -4.38
CA GLY A 9 1.66 -11.46 -5.69
C GLY A 9 0.23 -12.05 -5.63
N LEU A 10 -0.11 -12.73 -4.54
CA LEU A 10 -1.45 -13.26 -4.31
C LEU A 10 -2.50 -12.15 -4.23
N ALA A 11 -2.19 -11.01 -3.61
CA ALA A 11 -3.09 -9.86 -3.58
C ALA A 11 -3.47 -9.39 -4.99
N LYS A 12 -2.48 -9.30 -5.91
CA LYS A 12 -2.73 -9.01 -7.32
C LYS A 12 -3.68 -10.02 -7.95
N THR A 13 -3.39 -11.31 -7.79
CA THR A 13 -4.23 -12.39 -8.36
C THR A 13 -5.67 -12.30 -7.86
N ARG A 14 -5.87 -11.99 -6.57
CA ARG A 14 -7.19 -11.83 -5.97
C ARG A 14 -7.93 -10.60 -6.55
N MET A 15 -7.23 -9.48 -6.73
CA MET A 15 -7.80 -8.28 -7.35
C MET A 15 -8.17 -8.52 -8.80
N ASP A 16 -7.29 -9.10 -9.62
CA ASP A 16 -7.54 -9.42 -11.03
C ASP A 16 -8.75 -10.36 -11.18
N ALA A 17 -8.83 -11.41 -10.35
CA ALA A 17 -9.95 -12.33 -10.35
C ALA A 17 -11.27 -11.65 -9.92
N GLY A 18 -11.22 -10.79 -8.91
CA GLY A 18 -12.37 -9.99 -8.45
C GLY A 18 -12.88 -9.08 -9.57
N PHE A 19 -12.01 -8.28 -10.18
CA PHE A 19 -12.39 -7.40 -11.29
C PHE A 19 -12.94 -8.17 -12.50
N SER A 20 -12.41 -9.35 -12.79
CA SER A 20 -12.97 -10.23 -13.85
C SER A 20 -14.41 -10.64 -13.56
N ARG A 21 -14.75 -10.91 -12.28
CA ARG A 21 -16.11 -11.29 -11.88
C ARG A 21 -17.07 -10.09 -11.87
N VAL A 22 -16.62 -8.93 -11.38
CA VAL A 22 -17.48 -7.74 -11.28
C VAL A 22 -17.55 -6.92 -12.57
N GLY A 23 -16.73 -7.22 -13.58
CA GLY A 23 -16.52 -6.39 -14.77
C GLY A 23 -17.79 -5.88 -15.44
N ARG A 24 -18.87 -6.71 -15.52
CA ARG A 24 -20.16 -6.29 -16.08
C ARG A 24 -20.99 -5.41 -15.13
N ARG A 25 -20.64 -5.34 -13.86
CA ARG A 25 -21.34 -4.55 -12.82
C ARG A 25 -20.63 -3.24 -12.51
N LEU A 26 -19.43 -3.04 -13.09
CA LEU A 26 -18.67 -1.81 -12.92
C LEU A 26 -19.35 -0.68 -13.66
N ASP A 27 -19.65 0.40 -12.95
CA ASP A 27 -20.20 1.61 -13.53
C ASP A 27 -19.13 2.70 -13.58
N ALA A 28 -18.60 2.94 -14.78
CA ALA A 28 -17.60 4.00 -14.98
C ALA A 28 -18.16 5.42 -14.73
N ALA A 29 -19.48 5.59 -14.69
CA ALA A 29 -20.11 6.85 -14.32
C ALA A 29 -20.20 7.04 -12.80
N ASP A 30 -20.17 5.94 -12.01
CA ASP A 30 -20.10 6.02 -10.56
C ASP A 30 -18.70 6.43 -10.10
N PRO A 31 -18.54 7.56 -9.40
CA PRO A 31 -17.24 8.02 -8.92
C PRO A 31 -16.54 7.03 -8.00
N ALA A 32 -17.29 6.26 -7.18
CA ALA A 32 -16.71 5.30 -6.26
C ALA A 32 -16.12 4.09 -7.00
N ASP A 33 -16.84 3.54 -7.99
CA ASP A 33 -16.32 2.46 -8.83
C ASP A 33 -15.07 2.92 -9.58
N ARG A 34 -15.11 4.10 -10.19
CA ARG A 34 -13.98 4.67 -10.93
C ARG A 34 -12.77 4.90 -10.03
N ALA A 35 -12.96 5.49 -8.84
CA ALA A 35 -11.88 5.75 -7.90
C ALA A 35 -11.23 4.44 -7.44
N LEU A 36 -12.03 3.45 -7.06
CA LEU A 36 -11.52 2.15 -6.59
C LEU A 36 -10.77 1.38 -7.69
N MET A 37 -11.26 1.43 -8.94
CA MET A 37 -10.56 0.82 -10.07
C MET A 37 -9.19 1.45 -10.32
N ILE A 38 -9.12 2.79 -10.35
CA ILE A 38 -7.86 3.51 -10.55
C ILE A 38 -6.87 3.22 -9.42
N MET A 39 -7.34 3.32 -8.18
CA MET A 39 -6.49 3.06 -7.00
C MET A 39 -6.01 1.63 -6.93
N ALA A 40 -6.86 0.64 -7.22
CA ALA A 40 -6.47 -0.76 -7.25
C ALA A 40 -5.43 -1.05 -8.33
N ALA A 41 -5.62 -0.55 -9.55
CA ALA A 41 -4.65 -0.69 -10.64
C ALA A 41 -3.28 -0.09 -10.25
N ARG A 42 -3.29 1.09 -9.62
CA ARG A 42 -2.07 1.76 -9.15
C ARG A 42 -1.40 0.98 -8.00
N ALA A 43 -2.16 0.47 -7.03
CA ALA A 43 -1.65 -0.36 -5.95
C ALA A 43 -0.99 -1.65 -6.48
N ILE A 44 -1.60 -2.31 -7.47
CA ILE A 44 -1.03 -3.48 -8.14
C ILE A 44 0.29 -3.14 -8.85
N ALA A 45 0.34 -2.03 -9.60
CA ALA A 45 1.54 -1.61 -10.30
C ALA A 45 2.69 -1.31 -9.32
N GLN A 46 2.40 -0.61 -8.23
CA GLN A 46 3.36 -0.31 -7.17
C GLN A 46 3.81 -1.58 -6.43
N ALA A 47 2.91 -2.52 -6.15
CA ALA A 47 3.26 -3.81 -5.54
C ALA A 47 4.23 -4.61 -6.42
N ASN A 48 4.01 -4.65 -7.74
CA ASN A 48 4.93 -5.27 -8.69
C ASN A 48 6.32 -4.60 -8.64
N ALA A 49 6.39 -3.28 -8.56
CA ALA A 49 7.66 -2.56 -8.44
C ALA A 49 8.37 -2.88 -7.11
N VAL A 50 7.65 -2.91 -5.99
CA VAL A 50 8.21 -3.30 -4.69
C VAL A 50 8.78 -4.71 -4.72
N MET A 51 8.03 -5.68 -5.26
CA MET A 51 8.52 -7.07 -5.39
C MET A 51 9.81 -7.13 -6.22
N ALA A 52 9.81 -6.50 -7.40
CA ALA A 52 10.96 -6.51 -8.30
C ALA A 52 12.21 -5.84 -7.69
N LEU A 53 12.06 -4.79 -6.92
CA LEU A 53 13.15 -4.13 -6.19
C LEU A 53 13.68 -5.01 -5.06
N CYS A 54 12.78 -5.61 -4.27
CA CYS A 54 13.17 -6.51 -3.19
C CYS A 54 13.90 -7.77 -3.71
N GLU A 55 13.47 -8.35 -4.83
CA GLU A 55 14.14 -9.48 -5.48
C GLU A 55 15.56 -9.15 -5.91
N ARG A 56 15.82 -7.90 -6.29
CA ARG A 56 17.15 -7.41 -6.69
C ARG A 56 18.00 -6.91 -5.53
N GLY A 57 17.51 -7.02 -4.28
CA GLY A 57 18.22 -6.50 -3.11
C GLY A 57 18.12 -4.97 -2.94
N LEU A 58 17.21 -4.31 -3.65
CA LEU A 58 17.00 -2.86 -3.65
C LEU A 58 15.79 -2.47 -2.77
N ALA A 59 15.66 -3.10 -1.61
CA ALA A 59 14.50 -2.87 -0.74
C ALA A 59 14.41 -1.44 -0.19
N ASN A 60 15.54 -0.74 -0.03
CA ASN A 60 15.54 0.67 0.36
C ASN A 60 14.85 1.55 -0.70
N GLU A 61 15.08 1.27 -1.97
CA GLU A 61 14.47 1.99 -3.09
C GLU A 61 12.96 1.71 -3.21
N ALA A 62 12.48 0.62 -2.60
CA ALA A 62 11.07 0.29 -2.56
C ALA A 62 10.29 1.10 -1.51
N LEU A 63 10.95 1.75 -0.56
CA LEU A 63 10.29 2.44 0.56
C LEU A 63 9.37 3.60 0.14
N PRO A 64 9.76 4.50 -0.79
CA PRO A 64 8.85 5.53 -1.29
C PRO A 64 7.61 4.93 -1.97
N ILE A 65 7.79 3.81 -2.69
CA ILE A 65 6.71 3.12 -3.37
C ILE A 65 5.78 2.44 -2.34
N LEU A 66 6.35 1.85 -1.28
CA LEU A 66 5.58 1.28 -0.17
C LEU A 66 4.67 2.34 0.49
N ARG A 67 5.19 3.56 0.66
CA ARG A 67 4.39 4.68 1.16
C ARG A 67 3.19 4.95 0.25
N GLY A 68 3.40 5.03 -1.05
CA GLY A 68 2.32 5.19 -2.03
C GLY A 68 1.27 4.07 -1.94
N ILE A 69 1.69 2.81 -1.77
CA ILE A 69 0.79 1.68 -1.53
C ILE A 69 -0.06 1.92 -0.26
N ALA A 70 0.58 2.31 0.84
CA ALA A 70 -0.11 2.54 2.11
C ALA A 70 -1.19 3.62 1.97
N GLU A 71 -0.83 4.77 1.41
CA GLU A 71 -1.73 5.90 1.19
C GLU A 71 -2.92 5.52 0.32
N ILE A 72 -2.68 4.88 -0.83
CA ILE A 72 -3.73 4.44 -1.76
C ILE A 72 -4.65 3.41 -1.09
N CYS A 73 -4.11 2.39 -0.42
CA CYS A 73 -4.93 1.34 0.17
C CYS A 73 -5.79 1.86 1.33
N LEU A 74 -5.28 2.79 2.13
CA LEU A 74 -6.07 3.44 3.19
C LEU A 74 -7.08 4.44 2.62
N MET A 75 -6.77 5.10 1.50
CA MET A 75 -7.75 5.91 0.76
C MET A 75 -8.89 5.06 0.20
N MET A 76 -8.61 3.87 -0.33
CA MET A 76 -9.64 2.93 -0.77
C MET A 76 -10.58 2.55 0.39
N ARG A 77 -10.03 2.27 1.59
CA ARG A 77 -10.83 2.02 2.80
C ARG A 77 -11.75 3.20 3.12
N TRP A 78 -11.21 4.41 3.08
CA TRP A 78 -11.96 5.63 3.37
C TRP A 78 -13.08 5.89 2.36
N VAL A 79 -12.85 5.63 1.08
CA VAL A 79 -13.86 5.79 0.02
C VAL A 79 -15.01 4.80 0.19
N THR A 80 -14.78 3.61 0.71
CA THR A 80 -15.83 2.58 0.88
C THR A 80 -16.69 2.71 2.13
N GLU A 81 -16.44 3.72 2.97
CA GLU A 81 -17.27 4.04 4.13
C GLU A 81 -18.53 4.85 3.74
N LYS A 82 -19.16 5.47 4.74
CA LYS A 82 -20.32 6.36 4.53
C LYS A 82 -19.95 7.49 3.55
N GLU A 83 -20.93 7.93 2.76
CA GLU A 83 -20.74 9.01 1.77
C GLU A 83 -19.72 8.68 0.68
N SER A 84 -19.70 7.42 0.25
CA SER A 84 -18.70 6.91 -0.70
C SER A 84 -18.55 7.75 -1.98
N THR A 85 -19.65 8.24 -2.55
CA THR A 85 -19.63 9.09 -3.76
C THR A 85 -18.88 10.40 -3.53
N ALA A 86 -19.20 11.13 -2.45
CA ALA A 86 -18.54 12.40 -2.14
C ALA A 86 -17.04 12.19 -1.85
N ARG A 87 -16.69 11.16 -1.08
CA ARG A 87 -15.30 10.81 -0.79
C ARG A 87 -14.53 10.36 -2.02
N ALA A 88 -15.19 9.65 -2.94
CA ALA A 88 -14.57 9.24 -4.20
C ALA A 88 -14.25 10.44 -5.11
N VAL A 89 -15.13 11.44 -5.18
CA VAL A 89 -14.86 12.68 -5.92
C VAL A 89 -13.64 13.40 -5.36
N LEU A 90 -13.53 13.51 -4.02
CA LEU A 90 -12.37 14.11 -3.37
C LEU A 90 -11.10 13.29 -3.65
N ALA A 91 -11.15 11.97 -3.50
CA ALA A 91 -10.03 11.08 -3.78
C ALA A 91 -9.55 11.19 -5.24
N LEU A 92 -10.47 11.26 -6.20
CA LEU A 92 -10.14 11.45 -7.62
C LEU A 92 -9.48 12.80 -7.88
N SER A 93 -9.92 13.85 -7.20
CA SER A 93 -9.30 15.19 -7.29
C SER A 93 -7.88 15.16 -6.71
N GLU A 94 -7.70 14.56 -5.53
CA GLU A 94 -6.37 14.41 -4.91
C GLU A 94 -5.41 13.60 -5.80
N LEU A 95 -5.86 12.50 -6.43
CA LEU A 95 -5.04 11.67 -7.31
C LEU A 95 -4.63 12.36 -8.63
N GLN A 96 -5.32 13.43 -9.02
CA GLN A 96 -4.98 14.23 -10.20
C GLN A 96 -4.02 15.38 -9.87
N ASP A 97 -3.88 15.73 -8.61
CA ASP A 97 -2.95 16.75 -8.15
C ASP A 97 -1.51 16.19 -8.20
N PRO A 98 -0.57 16.82 -8.94
CA PRO A 98 0.82 16.39 -8.96
C PRO A 98 1.49 16.45 -7.58
N ASP A 99 0.98 17.30 -6.69
CA ASP A 99 1.48 17.48 -5.32
C ASP A 99 0.67 16.69 -4.28
N TRP A 100 -0.15 15.72 -4.70
CA TRP A 100 -1.03 14.97 -3.81
C TRP A 100 -0.29 14.32 -2.63
N GLU A 101 0.97 13.93 -2.80
CA GLU A 101 1.80 13.35 -1.73
C GLU A 101 2.04 14.34 -0.59
N THR A 102 2.05 15.64 -0.87
CA THR A 102 2.17 16.69 0.16
C THR A 102 0.89 16.87 0.97
N HIS A 103 -0.25 16.49 0.41
CA HIS A 103 -1.56 16.54 1.08
C HIS A 103 -1.79 15.36 2.03
N TRP A 104 -0.88 14.36 2.04
CA TRP A 104 -0.91 13.24 2.96
C TRP A 104 0.25 13.28 3.95
N PRO A 105 0.23 14.19 4.95
CA PRO A 105 1.27 14.23 5.96
C PRO A 105 1.31 12.91 6.74
N SER A 106 2.47 12.60 7.30
CA SER A 106 2.69 11.38 8.10
C SER A 106 1.68 11.21 9.24
N ALA A 107 1.16 12.33 9.79
CA ALA A 107 0.10 12.31 10.79
C ALA A 107 -1.20 11.68 10.26
N ARG A 108 -1.62 12.03 9.05
CA ARG A 108 -2.84 11.48 8.41
C ARG A 108 -2.69 9.97 8.12
N LEU A 109 -1.51 9.54 7.70
CA LEU A 109 -1.25 8.11 7.48
C LEU A 109 -1.36 7.32 8.79
N ARG A 110 -0.81 7.85 9.89
CA ARG A 110 -0.89 7.22 11.21
C ARG A 110 -2.34 7.19 11.71
N GLU A 111 -3.05 8.30 11.69
CA GLU A 111 -4.45 8.42 12.10
C GLU A 111 -5.34 7.41 11.36
N ARG A 112 -5.23 7.32 10.03
CA ARG A 112 -6.00 6.35 9.24
C ARG A 112 -5.55 4.92 9.48
N GLY A 113 -4.26 4.69 9.66
CA GLY A 113 -3.72 3.38 10.01
C GLY A 113 -4.33 2.86 11.32
N GLU A 114 -4.37 3.71 12.34
CA GLU A 114 -4.99 3.40 13.63
C GLU A 114 -6.50 3.15 13.48
N ALA A 115 -7.21 4.01 12.75
CA ALA A 115 -8.65 3.87 12.50
C ALA A 115 -9.02 2.53 11.82
N TYR A 116 -8.13 2.00 10.99
CA TYR A 116 -8.33 0.72 10.30
C TYR A 116 -7.61 -0.45 10.96
N ALA A 117 -7.07 -0.27 12.15
CA ALA A 117 -6.33 -1.28 12.91
C ALA A 117 -5.15 -1.88 12.11
N VAL A 118 -4.45 -1.03 11.37
CA VAL A 118 -3.18 -1.42 10.73
C VAL A 118 -2.14 -1.68 11.82
N PRO A 119 -1.40 -2.80 11.78
CA PRO A 119 -0.33 -3.07 12.74
C PRO A 119 0.70 -1.93 12.80
N ALA A 120 1.06 -1.50 14.01
CA ALA A 120 2.01 -0.40 14.21
C ALA A 120 3.33 -0.62 13.46
N ALA A 121 3.83 -1.85 13.43
CA ALA A 121 5.05 -2.18 12.70
C ALA A 121 4.94 -1.92 11.19
N ALA A 122 3.76 -2.09 10.57
CA ALA A 122 3.55 -1.77 9.16
C ALA A 122 3.54 -0.25 8.93
N ILE A 123 2.95 0.52 9.84
CA ILE A 123 2.99 1.99 9.80
C ILE A 123 4.43 2.49 9.97
N GLU A 124 5.16 1.97 10.93
CA GLU A 124 6.56 2.37 11.17
C GLU A 124 7.50 1.97 10.02
N ALA A 125 7.26 0.85 9.34
CA ALA A 125 8.01 0.49 8.14
C ALA A 125 7.86 1.56 7.03
N VAL A 126 6.69 2.19 6.93
CA VAL A 126 6.43 3.29 5.98
C VAL A 126 7.01 4.62 6.48
N LEU A 127 6.77 4.99 7.74
CA LEU A 127 7.14 6.30 8.29
C LEU A 127 8.62 6.40 8.66
N GLY A 128 9.22 5.32 9.16
CA GLY A 128 10.64 5.25 9.48
C GLY A 128 11.52 5.51 8.26
N SER A 129 11.10 5.02 7.10
CA SER A 129 11.80 5.24 5.84
C SER A 129 11.91 6.71 5.43
N VAL A 130 10.83 7.48 5.63
CA VAL A 130 10.80 8.90 5.27
C VAL A 130 11.70 9.72 6.19
N SER A 131 11.73 9.39 7.49
CA SER A 131 12.60 10.09 8.43
C SER A 131 14.08 9.78 8.20
N ASP A 132 14.41 8.56 7.81
CA ASP A 132 15.79 8.16 7.52
C ASP A 132 16.28 8.76 6.20
N PHE A 133 15.44 8.82 5.18
CA PHE A 133 15.75 9.47 3.90
C PHE A 133 15.88 10.99 4.05
N ALA A 134 14.97 11.64 4.78
CA ALA A 134 15.02 13.08 5.04
C ALA A 134 16.20 13.46 5.94
N ARG A 135 16.53 12.68 6.97
CA ARG A 135 17.72 12.89 7.80
C ARG A 135 19.01 12.68 7.02
N GLY A 136 19.04 11.70 6.09
CA GLY A 136 20.17 11.46 5.20
C GLY A 136 20.46 12.63 4.28
N SER A 137 19.43 13.21 3.68
CA SER A 137 19.58 14.37 2.81
C SER A 137 19.92 15.66 3.56
N ALA A 138 19.42 15.84 4.80
CA ALA A 138 19.61 17.03 5.59
C ALA A 138 20.93 17.08 6.39
N GLN A 139 21.50 15.93 6.73
CA GLN A 139 22.67 15.83 7.61
C GLN A 139 23.95 15.36 6.94
N GLY A 140 23.96 15.24 5.61
CA GLY A 140 25.14 14.81 4.88
C GLY A 140 25.66 13.46 5.38
N LEU A 141 24.84 12.41 5.31
CA LEU A 141 25.24 11.07 5.71
C LEU A 141 26.61 10.72 5.13
N PRO A 142 27.57 10.28 5.95
CA PRO A 142 28.82 9.77 5.44
C PRO A 142 28.51 8.66 4.44
N TRP A 143 29.09 8.72 3.25
CA TRP A 143 28.89 7.74 2.17
C TRP A 143 28.99 6.28 2.63
N GLY A 144 29.73 6.02 3.72
CA GLY A 144 29.85 4.71 4.36
C GLY A 144 28.53 4.12 4.87
N HIS A 145 27.55 4.94 5.27
CA HIS A 145 26.23 4.44 5.69
C HIS A 145 25.35 4.02 4.51
N VAL A 146 25.45 4.74 3.39
CA VAL A 146 24.74 4.38 2.15
C VAL A 146 25.25 3.01 1.65
N PHE A 147 26.55 2.78 1.69
CA PHE A 147 27.15 1.51 1.27
C PHE A 147 26.93 0.39 2.29
N ALA A 148 26.91 0.68 3.60
CA ALA A 148 26.67 -0.33 4.63
C ALA A 148 25.22 -0.88 4.59
N ASP A 149 24.23 -0.03 4.28
CA ASP A 149 22.85 -0.48 4.09
C ASP A 149 22.66 -1.23 2.75
N ALA A 150 23.36 -0.84 1.70
CA ALA A 150 23.36 -1.57 0.43
C ALA A 150 23.96 -2.99 0.55
N THR A 151 24.84 -3.21 1.53
CA THR A 151 25.43 -4.54 1.80
C THR A 151 24.57 -5.46 2.69
N ARG A 152 23.42 -4.99 3.19
CA ARG A 152 22.45 -5.78 3.98
C ARG A 152 21.07 -5.88 3.30
N PRO A 153 20.98 -6.38 2.06
CA PRO A 153 19.76 -6.31 1.27
C PRO A 153 18.58 -7.12 1.84
N GLY A 154 18.86 -8.17 2.64
CA GLY A 154 17.81 -9.07 3.14
C GLY A 154 16.91 -8.48 4.22
N ARG A 155 17.46 -7.65 5.10
CA ARG A 155 16.74 -7.19 6.29
C ARG A 155 15.59 -6.23 5.96
N ARG A 156 15.80 -5.30 5.05
CA ARG A 156 14.77 -4.35 4.64
C ARG A 156 13.64 -5.01 3.84
N ALA A 157 13.93 -6.02 3.04
CA ALA A 157 12.89 -6.76 2.33
C ALA A 157 11.93 -7.50 3.29
N GLU A 158 12.44 -7.96 4.45
CA GLU A 158 11.65 -8.60 5.49
C GLU A 158 10.76 -7.61 6.27
N GLU A 159 10.98 -6.31 6.15
CA GLU A 159 10.12 -5.25 6.68
C GLU A 159 9.15 -4.73 5.61
N VAL A 160 9.65 -4.50 4.40
CA VAL A 160 8.92 -3.89 3.28
C VAL A 160 7.81 -4.81 2.74
N LEU A 161 8.12 -6.08 2.47
CA LEU A 161 7.16 -7.01 1.88
C LEU A 161 5.98 -7.34 2.81
N PRO A 162 6.18 -7.62 4.12
CA PRO A 162 5.06 -7.81 5.03
C PRO A 162 4.18 -6.56 5.15
N ALA A 163 4.77 -5.37 5.22
CA ALA A 163 4.02 -4.12 5.25
C ALA A 163 3.20 -3.93 3.97
N ALA A 164 3.79 -4.18 2.78
CA ALA A 164 3.06 -4.14 1.52
C ALA A 164 1.87 -5.11 1.51
N ALA A 165 2.06 -6.36 1.98
CA ALA A 165 0.99 -7.35 2.07
C ALA A 165 -0.15 -6.90 3.00
N VAL A 166 0.18 -6.29 4.14
CA VAL A 166 -0.82 -5.72 5.07
C VAL A 166 -1.67 -4.66 4.38
N PHE A 167 -1.05 -3.68 3.72
CA PHE A 167 -1.79 -2.62 3.04
C PHE A 167 -2.62 -3.15 1.86
N LEU A 168 -2.10 -4.08 1.08
CA LEU A 168 -2.86 -4.73 0.00
C LEU A 168 -4.06 -5.54 0.56
N GLY A 169 -3.94 -6.11 1.75
CA GLY A 169 -5.08 -6.68 2.48
C GLY A 169 -6.17 -5.65 2.76
N HIS A 170 -5.80 -4.41 3.13
CA HIS A 170 -6.77 -3.31 3.29
C HIS A 170 -7.42 -2.92 1.96
N ALA A 171 -6.69 -2.96 0.84
CA ALA A 171 -7.26 -2.74 -0.49
C ALA A 171 -8.30 -3.82 -0.83
N LEU A 172 -7.97 -5.12 -0.63
CA LEU A 172 -8.93 -6.22 -0.82
C LEU A 172 -10.17 -6.04 0.06
N LYS A 173 -10.00 -5.64 1.33
CA LYS A 173 -11.11 -5.37 2.23
C LYS A 173 -12.00 -4.22 1.76
N ALA A 174 -11.41 -3.18 1.19
CA ALA A 174 -12.15 -2.07 0.60
C ALA A 174 -12.97 -2.52 -0.62
N LEU A 175 -12.35 -3.25 -1.53
CA LEU A 175 -13.00 -3.79 -2.73
C LEU A 175 -14.13 -4.75 -2.37
N ASP A 176 -13.91 -5.63 -1.39
CA ASP A 176 -14.94 -6.56 -0.89
C ASP A 176 -16.09 -5.82 -0.20
N GLY A 177 -15.81 -4.71 0.46
CA GLY A 177 -16.84 -3.82 1.02
C GLY A 177 -17.75 -3.20 -0.04
N ARG A 178 -17.22 -2.90 -1.23
CA ARG A 178 -17.99 -2.37 -2.37
C ARG A 178 -18.71 -3.48 -3.13
N TRP A 179 -18.03 -4.61 -3.38
CA TRP A 179 -18.56 -5.75 -4.16
C TRP A 179 -18.47 -7.03 -3.32
N HIS A 180 -19.42 -7.19 -2.41
CA HIS A 180 -19.43 -8.23 -1.39
C HIS A 180 -19.16 -9.64 -1.94
N GLY A 181 -18.16 -10.31 -1.34
CA GLY A 181 -17.76 -11.67 -1.67
C GLY A 181 -16.89 -11.82 -2.92
N GLU A 182 -16.61 -10.71 -3.63
CA GLU A 182 -15.88 -10.79 -4.89
C GLU A 182 -14.36 -10.62 -4.75
N PHE A 183 -13.92 -10.02 -3.64
CA PHE A 183 -12.51 -9.75 -3.36
C PHE A 183 -12.06 -10.38 -2.02
N PRO A 184 -12.16 -11.73 -1.88
CA PRO A 184 -11.74 -12.40 -0.66
C PRO A 184 -10.23 -12.37 -0.48
N GLY A 185 -9.74 -12.60 0.75
CA GLY A 185 -8.32 -12.84 1.03
C GLY A 185 -7.63 -11.77 1.86
N ALA A 186 -8.33 -10.73 2.35
CA ALA A 186 -7.76 -9.74 3.24
C ALA A 186 -7.14 -10.37 4.49
N GLU A 187 -7.84 -11.30 5.15
CA GLU A 187 -7.36 -12.00 6.35
C GLU A 187 -6.12 -12.86 6.06
N GLU A 188 -6.06 -13.47 4.86
CA GLU A 188 -4.91 -14.24 4.42
C GLU A 188 -3.66 -13.36 4.28
N MET A 189 -3.83 -12.14 3.73
CA MET A 189 -2.75 -11.15 3.64
C MET A 189 -2.22 -10.79 5.02
N TRP A 190 -3.10 -10.49 5.96
CA TRP A 190 -2.73 -10.07 7.31
C TRP A 190 -2.06 -11.21 8.11
N THR A 191 -2.61 -12.42 8.03
CA THR A 191 -2.05 -13.59 8.71
C THR A 191 -0.70 -13.99 8.10
N GLY A 192 -0.61 -14.00 6.76
CA GLY A 192 0.60 -14.38 6.05
C GLY A 192 1.75 -13.39 6.21
N ALA A 193 1.46 -12.12 6.42
CA ALA A 193 2.46 -11.09 6.68
C ALA A 193 3.19 -11.29 8.03
N LYS A 194 2.63 -12.09 8.97
CA LYS A 194 3.21 -12.38 10.30
C LYS A 194 3.57 -11.13 11.13
N ILE A 195 2.93 -10.01 10.83
CA ILE A 195 3.08 -8.80 11.62
C ILE A 195 2.09 -8.90 12.79
N SER A 196 2.63 -8.93 14.03
CA SER A 196 1.81 -8.95 15.24
C SER A 196 0.89 -7.71 15.26
N ARG A 197 -0.40 -7.95 15.44
CA ARG A 197 -1.32 -6.89 15.84
C ARG A 197 -0.97 -6.58 17.30
N GLY A 198 -0.27 -5.46 17.53
CA GLY A 198 0.05 -4.98 18.86
C GLY A 198 -1.21 -4.66 19.68
#